data_c0d85f1f0b0e5d46b29b08c10d7f2a7f
#
_entry.id   c0d85f1f0b0e5d46b29b08c10d7f2a7f
#
_cell.length_a   1.000
_cell.length_b   1.000
_cell.length_c   1.000
_cell.angle_alpha   90.00
_cell.angle_beta   90.00
_cell.angle_gamma   90.00
#
_symmetry.space_group_name_H-M   'P 1'
#
loop_
_entity.id
_entity.type
_entity.pdbx_description
1 polymer ?
#
loop_
_entity_poly.entity_id
_entity_poly.type
_entity_poly.pdbx_seq_one_letter_code
_entity_poly.pdbx_strand_id
1 'polypeptide(L)'
;MHHSSVFALTTPLYYVNDLPHIGSAYTTIAADAMARFQRLQGRPTLLITGTDEHGQKIERTAEKLDRSPLDHCNQVVQGFQDLWTLLNIQYDRFSRTTDARHEAIVREFYQRVEAKGDIYLGQQQGWYCVACEEFKEERDLLSEKRCPIHSNQAVEWRDERNYFFRLSRYQDQLETFYAEHPDFIQPASRRNEVLSFVRRGLQDFSISRINVRWGFPVPSDPEQTLYVWFDALLGYVTALLEPEAEPTLANALKHWWPIQLHLIGKDILRFHAVYWPAMLMSADLPLPPRVFGHGFLTKDGQKMGKSLGNTLDPVGLTQQYGADAVRYYFLKEIEFGRDGDFNETRFVQVLNADLANDLGNLLNRTLSMAKKYCQSRVPTLEVAAIAPEHPLKAIGTTVKDRVSTAYENLAFSQVCHTLLELVQTGNRYLDQAAPWTRYKEGNTEAVAEILYTVLESVRLAAYWLSPIVPALSTQIYQQLGYSVDFGDSVKLQATVVLSDHDRWGTLRPDQALANPTPIFRTLELPSADPE
;
A
#
# COMPACT_ATOMS: atom_id res chain seq x y z
N MET A 1 -9.96 7.35 21.68
CA MET A 1 -8.92 6.42 21.22
C MET A 1 -7.58 7.09 21.49
N HIS A 2 -6.70 6.49 22.31
CA HIS A 2 -5.33 6.97 22.44
C HIS A 2 -4.64 6.70 21.10
N HIS A 3 -4.45 7.72 20.26
CA HIS A 3 -3.56 7.60 19.11
C HIS A 3 -2.17 7.24 19.66
N SER A 4 -1.66 6.07 19.32
CA SER A 4 -0.26 5.75 19.57
C SER A 4 0.58 6.87 18.94
N SER A 5 1.63 7.30 19.59
CA SER A 5 2.51 8.37 19.09
C SER A 5 3.19 7.98 17.76
N VAL A 6 3.25 6.68 17.45
CA VAL A 6 3.91 6.12 16.27
C VAL A 6 2.91 5.36 15.37
N PHE A 7 3.27 5.17 14.11
CA PHE A 7 2.46 4.41 13.14
C PHE A 7 3.34 3.43 12.36
N ALA A 8 3.18 2.14 12.63
CA ALA A 8 3.81 1.09 11.84
C ALA A 8 2.79 0.40 10.93
N LEU A 9 3.14 0.20 9.67
CA LEU A 9 2.30 -0.52 8.73
C LEU A 9 3.12 -1.47 7.87
N THR A 10 2.47 -2.52 7.36
CA THR A 10 3.13 -3.53 6.55
C THR A 10 2.41 -3.78 5.24
N THR A 11 3.17 -4.14 4.22
CA THR A 11 2.69 -4.95 3.10
C THR A 11 2.71 -6.43 3.49
N PRO A 12 2.26 -7.37 2.63
CA PRO A 12 2.69 -8.78 2.75
C PRO A 12 4.22 -8.89 2.69
N LEU A 13 4.76 -9.94 3.25
CA LEU A 13 6.06 -10.45 2.82
C LEU A 13 5.83 -11.24 1.52
N TYR A 14 6.39 -10.76 0.43
CA TYR A 14 6.11 -11.31 -0.89
C TYR A 14 6.85 -12.62 -1.13
N TYR A 15 6.15 -13.62 -1.64
CA TYR A 15 6.73 -14.92 -1.91
C TYR A 15 7.64 -14.88 -3.14
N VAL A 16 8.90 -15.27 -2.98
CA VAL A 16 9.97 -15.09 -3.99
C VAL A 16 10.05 -16.23 -5.01
N ASN A 17 8.93 -16.78 -5.40
CA ASN A 17 8.91 -17.79 -6.47
C ASN A 17 9.06 -17.19 -7.86
N ASP A 18 8.88 -15.87 -8.01
CA ASP A 18 8.92 -15.16 -9.29
C ASP A 18 9.16 -13.65 -9.07
N LEU A 19 9.46 -12.92 -10.16
CA LEU A 19 9.58 -11.47 -10.15
C LEU A 19 8.27 -10.80 -9.69
N PRO A 20 8.37 -9.57 -9.13
CA PRO A 20 7.19 -8.84 -8.67
C PRO A 20 6.21 -8.57 -9.82
N HIS A 21 4.92 -8.66 -9.51
CA HIS A 21 3.84 -8.42 -10.44
C HIS A 21 3.02 -7.18 -10.04
N ILE A 22 2.11 -6.76 -10.91
CA ILE A 22 1.30 -5.55 -10.68
C ILE A 22 0.48 -5.60 -9.38
N GLY A 23 0.06 -6.78 -8.92
CA GLY A 23 -0.65 -6.94 -7.65
C GLY A 23 0.22 -6.57 -6.45
N SER A 24 1.50 -7.00 -6.42
CA SER A 24 2.47 -6.58 -5.39
C SER A 24 2.76 -5.08 -5.47
N ALA A 25 2.89 -4.52 -6.68
CA ALA A 25 3.05 -3.09 -6.89
C ALA A 25 1.86 -2.31 -6.34
N TYR A 26 0.63 -2.73 -6.62
CA TYR A 26 -0.60 -2.10 -6.16
C TYR A 26 -0.69 -2.01 -4.63
N THR A 27 -0.45 -3.13 -3.95
CA THR A 27 -0.42 -3.17 -2.48
C THR A 27 0.63 -2.23 -1.91
N THR A 28 1.84 -2.26 -2.47
CA THR A 28 2.97 -1.47 -1.95
C THR A 28 2.80 0.02 -2.24
N ILE A 29 2.25 0.40 -3.40
CA ILE A 29 1.88 1.79 -3.71
C ILE A 29 0.87 2.31 -2.67
N ALA A 30 -0.15 1.53 -2.33
CA ALA A 30 -1.15 1.92 -1.34
C ALA A 30 -0.54 2.07 0.07
N ALA A 31 0.34 1.14 0.46
CA ALA A 31 1.06 1.21 1.73
C ALA A 31 2.00 2.44 1.81
N ASP A 32 2.74 2.72 0.74
CA ASP A 32 3.60 3.90 0.65
C ASP A 32 2.78 5.20 0.69
N ALA A 33 1.66 5.28 -0.03
CA ALA A 33 0.78 6.44 0.02
C ALA A 33 0.26 6.69 1.45
N MET A 34 -0.13 5.64 2.16
CA MET A 34 -0.54 5.74 3.56
C MET A 34 0.61 6.16 4.48
N ALA A 35 1.81 5.61 4.29
CA ALA A 35 3.00 6.00 5.06
C ALA A 35 3.35 7.48 4.84
N ARG A 36 3.34 7.94 3.59
CA ARG A 36 3.57 9.34 3.21
C ARG A 36 2.53 10.26 3.83
N PHE A 37 1.26 9.87 3.83
CA PHE A 37 0.19 10.62 4.48
C PHE A 37 0.44 10.77 5.99
N GLN A 38 0.78 9.69 6.69
CA GLN A 38 1.07 9.74 8.13
C GLN A 38 2.29 10.63 8.44
N ARG A 39 3.35 10.54 7.63
CA ARG A 39 4.54 11.41 7.73
C ARG A 39 4.19 12.87 7.47
N LEU A 40 3.34 13.14 6.48
CA LEU A 40 2.85 14.49 6.17
C LEU A 40 2.07 15.12 7.33
N GLN A 41 1.39 14.27 8.15
CA GLN A 41 0.74 14.69 9.41
C GLN A 41 1.73 14.81 10.59
N GLY A 42 3.03 14.67 10.37
CA GLY A 42 4.05 14.75 11.41
C GLY A 42 4.13 13.51 12.31
N ARG A 43 3.46 12.42 11.99
CA ARG A 43 3.44 11.20 12.80
C ARG A 43 4.65 10.33 12.47
N PRO A 44 5.50 9.94 13.47
CA PRO A 44 6.57 8.97 13.26
C PRO A 44 6.02 7.70 12.64
N THR A 45 6.53 7.31 11.48
CA THR A 45 5.96 6.26 10.66
C THR A 45 7.01 5.26 10.20
N LEU A 46 6.69 3.97 10.30
CA LEU A 46 7.51 2.85 9.86
C LEU A 46 6.75 2.02 8.82
N LEU A 47 7.22 2.04 7.56
CA LEU A 47 6.71 1.18 6.49
C LEU A 47 7.60 -0.05 6.36
N ILE A 48 7.01 -1.22 6.57
CA ILE A 48 7.66 -2.52 6.46
C ILE A 48 7.15 -3.22 5.19
N THR A 49 8.07 -3.65 4.37
CA THR A 49 7.85 -4.59 3.26
C THR A 49 8.90 -5.69 3.33
N GLY A 50 8.87 -6.65 2.43
CA GLY A 50 9.89 -7.69 2.41
C GLY A 50 9.48 -8.92 1.64
N THR A 51 10.18 -10.00 1.91
CA THR A 51 10.05 -11.26 1.18
C THR A 51 9.93 -12.46 2.13
N ASP A 52 9.04 -13.37 1.76
CA ASP A 52 8.92 -14.71 2.30
C ASP A 52 9.73 -15.65 1.39
N GLU A 53 10.79 -16.23 1.95
CA GLU A 53 11.87 -16.87 1.20
C GLU A 53 12.02 -18.37 1.47
N HIS A 54 11.17 -18.95 2.34
CA HIS A 54 11.22 -20.37 2.68
C HIS A 54 10.12 -21.17 1.96
N GLY A 55 10.22 -22.50 2.05
CA GLY A 55 9.20 -23.41 1.58
C GLY A 55 9.58 -24.25 0.36
N GLN A 56 8.77 -25.29 0.13
CA GLN A 56 9.01 -26.33 -0.88
C GLN A 56 8.97 -25.79 -2.31
N LYS A 57 8.13 -24.79 -2.56
CA LYS A 57 7.98 -24.22 -3.89
C LYS A 57 9.23 -23.48 -4.34
N ILE A 58 9.86 -22.73 -3.44
CA ILE A 58 11.14 -22.04 -3.70
C ILE A 58 12.24 -23.06 -3.92
N GLU A 59 12.36 -24.08 -3.05
CA GLU A 59 13.31 -25.18 -3.19
C GLU A 59 13.21 -25.83 -4.58
N ARG A 60 12.01 -26.26 -4.99
CA ARG A 60 11.76 -26.86 -6.31
C ARG A 60 12.02 -25.90 -7.49
N THR A 61 11.78 -24.59 -7.30
CA THR A 61 12.04 -23.61 -8.36
C THR A 61 13.54 -23.40 -8.54
N ALA A 62 14.28 -23.29 -7.44
CA ALA A 62 15.73 -23.17 -7.45
C ALA A 62 16.40 -24.40 -8.09
N GLU A 63 15.97 -25.61 -7.72
CA GLU A 63 16.43 -26.88 -8.32
C GLU A 63 16.23 -26.89 -9.84
N LYS A 64 15.06 -26.49 -10.34
CA LYS A 64 14.77 -26.43 -11.79
C LYS A 64 15.68 -25.44 -12.54
N LEU A 65 16.18 -24.42 -11.84
CA LEU A 65 17.03 -23.39 -12.37
C LEU A 65 18.53 -23.67 -12.13
N ASP A 66 18.86 -24.84 -11.57
CA ASP A 66 20.22 -25.26 -11.18
C ASP A 66 20.92 -24.20 -10.30
N ARG A 67 20.21 -23.77 -9.23
CA ARG A 67 20.69 -22.76 -8.29
C ARG A 67 20.44 -23.19 -6.85
N SER A 68 21.20 -22.59 -5.91
CA SER A 68 20.81 -22.71 -4.51
C SER A 68 19.53 -21.92 -4.22
N PRO A 69 18.69 -22.35 -3.27
CA PRO A 69 17.52 -21.58 -2.89
C PRO A 69 17.85 -20.14 -2.48
N LEU A 70 18.94 -19.93 -1.74
CA LEU A 70 19.36 -18.59 -1.32
C LEU A 70 19.78 -17.69 -2.51
N ASP A 71 20.50 -18.22 -3.51
CA ASP A 71 20.86 -17.46 -4.70
C ASP A 71 19.63 -17.08 -5.53
N HIS A 72 18.67 -18.00 -5.63
CA HIS A 72 17.38 -17.71 -6.24
C HIS A 72 16.66 -16.57 -5.52
N CYS A 73 16.53 -16.66 -4.19
CA CYS A 73 15.91 -15.61 -3.37
C CYS A 73 16.61 -14.27 -3.55
N ASN A 74 17.95 -14.22 -3.49
CA ASN A 74 18.72 -12.99 -3.66
C ASN A 74 18.43 -12.30 -5.00
N GLN A 75 18.32 -13.07 -6.08
CA GLN A 75 18.01 -12.51 -7.40
C GLN A 75 16.59 -11.94 -7.47
N VAL A 76 15.59 -12.65 -6.91
CA VAL A 76 14.20 -12.19 -6.95
C VAL A 76 14.01 -10.98 -6.03
N VAL A 77 14.63 -10.98 -4.85
CA VAL A 77 14.64 -9.84 -3.91
C VAL A 77 15.14 -8.56 -4.59
N GLN A 78 16.22 -8.66 -5.37
CA GLN A 78 16.73 -7.51 -6.12
C GLN A 78 15.66 -6.95 -7.08
N GLY A 79 14.91 -7.81 -7.76
CA GLY A 79 13.81 -7.37 -8.64
C GLY A 79 12.69 -6.64 -7.89
N PHE A 80 12.36 -7.03 -6.64
CA PHE A 80 11.45 -6.28 -5.79
C PHE A 80 12.01 -4.90 -5.42
N GLN A 81 13.25 -4.83 -4.97
CA GLN A 81 13.89 -3.57 -4.58
C GLN A 81 14.03 -2.61 -5.75
N ASP A 82 14.38 -3.10 -6.93
CA ASP A 82 14.47 -2.31 -8.16
C ASP A 82 13.10 -1.73 -8.55
N LEU A 83 12.05 -2.54 -8.49
CA LEU A 83 10.69 -2.06 -8.77
C LEU A 83 10.21 -1.03 -7.72
N TRP A 84 10.51 -1.24 -6.44
CA TRP A 84 10.18 -0.27 -5.39
C TRP A 84 10.88 1.06 -5.62
N THR A 85 12.14 1.03 -6.02
CA THR A 85 12.90 2.23 -6.40
C THR A 85 12.27 2.93 -7.60
N LEU A 86 11.94 2.19 -8.64
CA LEU A 86 11.33 2.71 -9.87
C LEU A 86 9.96 3.36 -9.60
N LEU A 87 9.16 2.80 -8.69
CA LEU A 87 7.86 3.32 -8.25
C LEU A 87 7.94 4.42 -7.19
N ASN A 88 9.16 4.83 -6.79
CA ASN A 88 9.39 5.78 -5.69
C ASN A 88 8.73 5.35 -4.36
N ILE A 89 8.80 4.06 -4.05
CA ILE A 89 8.36 3.52 -2.77
C ILE A 89 9.43 3.79 -1.70
N GLN A 90 9.04 4.37 -0.57
CA GLN A 90 9.94 4.70 0.55
C GLN A 90 9.63 3.85 1.78
N TYR A 91 10.01 2.56 1.70
CA TYR A 91 9.97 1.68 2.86
C TYR A 91 11.14 1.96 3.82
N ASP A 92 10.92 1.72 5.11
CA ASP A 92 11.94 1.90 6.15
C ASP A 92 12.65 0.58 6.47
N ARG A 93 11.93 -0.54 6.35
CA ARG A 93 12.44 -1.89 6.62
C ARG A 93 12.08 -2.84 5.49
N PHE A 94 13.07 -3.57 5.01
CA PHE A 94 12.89 -4.69 4.09
C PHE A 94 13.18 -5.98 4.85
N SER A 95 12.14 -6.70 5.24
CA SER A 95 12.24 -7.97 5.98
C SER A 95 12.52 -9.12 5.04
N ARG A 96 13.47 -9.99 5.41
CA ARG A 96 13.76 -11.24 4.71
C ARG A 96 13.67 -12.39 5.70
N THR A 97 12.92 -13.42 5.38
CA THR A 97 12.82 -14.58 6.28
C THR A 97 14.11 -15.41 6.33
N THR A 98 15.05 -15.19 5.42
CA THR A 98 16.40 -15.76 5.46
C THR A 98 17.42 -14.95 6.30
N ASP A 99 17.01 -13.83 6.91
CA ASP A 99 17.89 -13.08 7.84
C ASP A 99 18.20 -13.95 9.09
N ALA A 100 19.47 -14.03 9.45
CA ALA A 100 19.90 -14.82 10.63
C ALA A 100 19.23 -14.37 11.94
N ARG A 101 18.86 -13.08 12.06
CA ARG A 101 18.12 -12.57 13.23
C ARG A 101 16.67 -13.06 13.26
N HIS A 102 16.11 -13.40 12.11
CA HIS A 102 14.75 -13.90 12.01
C HIS A 102 14.63 -15.29 12.65
N GLU A 103 15.59 -16.19 12.44
CA GLU A 103 15.60 -17.50 13.08
C GLU A 103 15.53 -17.40 14.62
N ALA A 104 16.24 -16.46 15.21
CA ALA A 104 16.22 -16.27 16.67
C ALA A 104 14.83 -15.86 17.18
N ILE A 105 14.15 -14.93 16.49
CA ILE A 105 12.78 -14.50 16.79
C ILE A 105 11.79 -15.66 16.63
N VAL A 106 11.88 -16.41 15.53
CA VAL A 106 11.01 -17.58 15.28
C VAL A 106 11.19 -18.64 16.37
N ARG A 107 12.42 -18.93 16.74
CA ARG A 107 12.74 -19.90 17.80
C ARG A 107 12.18 -19.48 19.16
N GLU A 108 12.38 -18.22 19.57
CA GLU A 108 11.85 -17.71 20.85
C GLU A 108 10.32 -17.72 20.85
N PHE A 109 9.69 -17.34 19.74
CA PHE A 109 8.23 -17.36 19.62
C PHE A 109 7.68 -18.79 19.68
N TYR A 110 8.28 -19.74 18.94
CA TYR A 110 7.90 -21.16 18.98
C TYR A 110 7.96 -21.70 20.40
N GLN A 111 9.05 -21.45 21.12
CA GLN A 111 9.23 -21.90 22.50
C GLN A 111 8.16 -21.35 23.46
N ARG A 112 7.72 -20.10 23.27
CA ARG A 112 6.62 -19.52 24.07
C ARG A 112 5.30 -20.24 23.81
N VAL A 113 4.98 -20.48 22.54
CA VAL A 113 3.75 -21.17 22.13
C VAL A 113 3.76 -22.65 22.58
N GLU A 114 4.91 -23.31 22.46
CA GLU A 114 5.12 -24.69 22.94
C GLU A 114 4.97 -24.79 24.45
N ALA A 115 5.58 -23.89 25.22
CA ALA A 115 5.49 -23.86 26.69
C ALA A 115 4.05 -23.64 27.19
N LYS A 116 3.20 -22.98 26.40
CA LYS A 116 1.76 -22.80 26.68
C LYS A 116 0.94 -24.07 26.39
N GLY A 117 1.55 -25.07 25.76
CA GLY A 117 0.91 -26.35 25.40
C GLY A 117 0.03 -26.23 24.16
N ASP A 118 0.25 -25.22 23.32
CA ASP A 118 -0.51 -25.00 22.09
C ASP A 118 0.13 -25.64 20.85
N ILE A 119 1.28 -26.29 21.01
CA ILE A 119 1.91 -27.12 19.98
C ILE A 119 1.87 -28.59 20.40
N TYR A 120 1.48 -29.47 19.49
CA TYR A 120 1.46 -30.93 19.72
C TYR A 120 1.76 -31.69 18.44
N LEU A 121 2.27 -32.91 18.58
CA LEU A 121 2.54 -33.83 17.47
C LEU A 121 1.27 -34.61 17.12
N GLY A 122 0.86 -34.54 15.85
CA GLY A 122 -0.35 -35.19 15.33
C GLY A 122 -0.15 -35.83 13.96
N GLN A 123 -1.18 -36.53 13.47
CA GLN A 123 -1.18 -37.13 12.12
C GLN A 123 -1.91 -36.22 11.16
N GLN A 124 -1.28 -35.86 10.03
CA GLN A 124 -1.88 -35.11 8.95
C GLN A 124 -2.05 -36.00 7.72
N GLN A 125 -3.29 -36.28 7.37
CA GLN A 125 -3.64 -37.00 6.14
C GLN A 125 -4.48 -36.11 5.25
N GLY A 126 -4.18 -36.05 3.96
CA GLY A 126 -4.99 -35.26 3.03
C GLY A 126 -4.30 -34.93 1.72
N TRP A 127 -5.03 -34.18 0.89
CA TRP A 127 -4.57 -33.72 -0.41
C TRP A 127 -3.76 -32.42 -0.25
N TYR A 128 -2.49 -32.46 -0.58
CA TYR A 128 -1.57 -31.32 -0.45
C TYR A 128 -1.31 -30.64 -1.78
N CYS A 129 -1.52 -29.35 -1.84
CA CYS A 129 -1.15 -28.51 -2.99
C CYS A 129 0.22 -27.86 -2.76
N VAL A 130 1.23 -28.27 -3.51
CA VAL A 130 2.60 -27.71 -3.39
C VAL A 130 2.64 -26.22 -3.72
N ALA A 131 1.83 -25.77 -4.66
CA ALA A 131 1.80 -24.36 -5.06
C ALA A 131 1.12 -23.43 -4.04
N CYS A 132 0.16 -23.96 -3.25
CA CYS A 132 -0.42 -23.26 -2.10
C CYS A 132 0.38 -23.48 -0.82
N GLU A 133 1.21 -24.53 -0.78
CA GLU A 133 1.83 -25.10 0.42
C GLU A 133 0.82 -25.43 1.53
N GLU A 134 -0.36 -25.93 1.15
CA GLU A 134 -1.51 -26.13 2.03
C GLU A 134 -2.23 -27.45 1.74
N PHE A 135 -2.72 -28.11 2.80
CA PHE A 135 -3.65 -29.23 2.69
C PHE A 135 -5.03 -28.72 2.26
N LYS A 136 -5.68 -29.45 1.35
CA LYS A 136 -7.01 -29.16 0.82
C LYS A 136 -8.01 -30.20 1.24
N GLU A 137 -9.21 -29.80 1.55
CA GLU A 137 -10.31 -30.73 1.77
C GLU A 137 -10.73 -31.34 0.42
N GLU A 138 -11.06 -32.63 0.40
CA GLU A 138 -11.41 -33.33 -0.84
C GLU A 138 -12.62 -32.71 -1.56
N ARG A 139 -13.58 -32.18 -0.79
CA ARG A 139 -14.79 -31.50 -1.33
C ARG A 139 -14.48 -30.20 -2.06
N ASP A 140 -13.33 -29.57 -1.78
CA ASP A 140 -12.94 -28.29 -2.39
C ASP A 140 -12.10 -28.49 -3.65
N LEU A 141 -11.69 -29.75 -3.97
CA LEU A 141 -10.90 -30.04 -5.15
C LEU A 141 -11.74 -30.01 -6.43
N LEU A 142 -11.12 -29.55 -7.50
CA LEU A 142 -11.66 -29.68 -8.85
C LEU A 142 -11.59 -31.13 -9.34
N SER A 143 -12.19 -31.41 -10.50
CA SER A 143 -12.07 -32.70 -11.18
C SER A 143 -10.58 -33.12 -11.32
N GLU A 144 -10.33 -34.42 -11.34
CA GLU A 144 -8.98 -35.00 -11.43
C GLU A 144 -8.05 -34.59 -10.27
N LYS A 145 -8.62 -34.34 -9.06
CA LYS A 145 -7.88 -33.93 -7.87
C LYS A 145 -6.97 -32.72 -8.12
N ARG A 146 -7.51 -31.67 -8.71
CA ARG A 146 -6.79 -30.42 -8.96
C ARG A 146 -7.12 -29.36 -7.91
N CYS A 147 -6.13 -28.52 -7.63
CA CYS A 147 -6.29 -27.41 -6.70
C CYS A 147 -7.23 -26.34 -7.29
N PRO A 148 -8.24 -25.84 -6.55
CA PRO A 148 -9.16 -24.81 -7.06
C PRO A 148 -8.47 -23.45 -7.32
N ILE A 149 -7.35 -23.18 -6.63
CA ILE A 149 -6.55 -21.95 -6.82
C ILE A 149 -5.55 -22.13 -7.98
N HIS A 150 -4.91 -23.32 -8.06
CA HIS A 150 -3.92 -23.67 -9.09
C HIS A 150 -4.46 -24.80 -9.96
N SER A 151 -5.47 -24.47 -10.77
CA SER A 151 -6.23 -25.44 -11.56
C SER A 151 -5.40 -26.32 -12.53
N ASN A 152 -4.18 -25.89 -12.84
CA ASN A 152 -3.24 -26.63 -13.68
C ASN A 152 -2.37 -27.63 -12.90
N GLN A 153 -2.51 -27.70 -11.56
CA GLN A 153 -1.69 -28.57 -10.73
C GLN A 153 -2.54 -29.60 -10.00
N ALA A 154 -2.16 -30.87 -10.17
CA ALA A 154 -2.68 -31.95 -9.34
C ALA A 154 -2.17 -31.83 -7.90
N VAL A 155 -3.01 -32.19 -6.94
CA VAL A 155 -2.61 -32.27 -5.54
C VAL A 155 -2.04 -33.65 -5.22
N GLU A 156 -1.14 -33.71 -4.24
CA GLU A 156 -0.48 -34.94 -3.78
C GLU A 156 -1.17 -35.45 -2.51
N TRP A 157 -1.44 -36.77 -2.44
CA TRP A 157 -1.89 -37.34 -1.17
C TRP A 157 -0.70 -37.48 -0.23
N ARG A 158 -0.83 -36.96 0.99
CA ARG A 158 0.21 -37.05 2.02
C ARG A 158 -0.35 -37.64 3.30
N ASP A 159 0.49 -38.37 3.96
CA ASP A 159 0.27 -38.94 5.30
C ASP A 159 1.54 -38.69 6.10
N GLU A 160 1.51 -37.63 6.92
CA GLU A 160 2.68 -37.11 7.61
C GLU A 160 2.38 -36.93 9.10
N ARG A 161 3.39 -37.18 9.95
CA ARG A 161 3.33 -36.89 11.37
C ARG A 161 3.95 -35.51 11.61
N ASN A 162 3.11 -34.49 11.78
CA ASN A 162 3.51 -33.10 11.88
C ASN A 162 3.19 -32.49 13.23
N TYR A 163 3.86 -31.38 13.57
CA TYR A 163 3.47 -30.53 14.68
C TYR A 163 2.28 -29.66 14.27
N PHE A 164 1.33 -29.51 15.20
CA PHE A 164 0.11 -28.74 15.03
C PHE A 164 0.04 -27.61 16.02
N PHE A 165 -0.50 -26.47 15.60
CA PHE A 165 -0.94 -25.39 16.46
C PHE A 165 -2.42 -25.58 16.82
N ARG A 166 -2.77 -25.44 18.10
CA ARG A 166 -4.13 -25.61 18.63
C ARG A 166 -5.01 -24.38 18.33
N LEU A 167 -5.27 -24.12 17.06
CA LEU A 167 -6.09 -22.99 16.63
C LEU A 167 -7.52 -23.07 17.20
N SER A 168 -8.09 -24.28 17.29
CA SER A 168 -9.44 -24.52 17.82
C SER A 168 -9.63 -24.01 19.25
N ARG A 169 -8.56 -23.98 20.05
CA ARG A 169 -8.57 -23.44 21.43
C ARG A 169 -8.87 -21.95 21.49
N TYR A 170 -8.64 -21.21 20.40
CA TYR A 170 -8.80 -19.77 20.31
C TYR A 170 -10.13 -19.33 19.71
N GLN A 171 -11.05 -20.25 19.42
CA GLN A 171 -12.37 -20.00 18.84
C GLN A 171 -13.10 -18.87 19.55
N ASP A 172 -13.42 -19.06 20.84
CA ASP A 172 -14.22 -18.13 21.63
C ASP A 172 -13.50 -16.79 21.85
N GLN A 173 -12.17 -16.83 22.01
CA GLN A 173 -11.36 -15.63 22.20
C GLN A 173 -11.35 -14.76 20.93
N LEU A 174 -11.23 -15.36 19.74
CA LEU A 174 -11.29 -14.66 18.47
C LEU A 174 -12.69 -14.10 18.21
N GLU A 175 -13.76 -14.84 18.48
CA GLU A 175 -15.14 -14.35 18.34
C GLU A 175 -15.39 -13.14 19.24
N THR A 176 -14.95 -13.22 20.50
CA THR A 176 -15.03 -12.10 21.45
C THR A 176 -14.24 -10.90 20.95
N PHE A 177 -13.00 -11.12 20.53
CA PHE A 177 -12.15 -10.06 19.99
C PHE A 177 -12.77 -9.34 18.79
N TYR A 178 -13.35 -10.08 17.83
CA TYR A 178 -14.01 -9.45 16.68
C TYR A 178 -15.30 -8.70 17.03
N ALA A 179 -15.98 -9.12 18.08
CA ALA A 179 -17.17 -8.42 18.58
C ALA A 179 -16.79 -7.08 19.25
N GLU A 180 -15.71 -7.07 20.02
CA GLU A 180 -15.20 -5.89 20.72
C GLU A 180 -14.44 -4.93 19.78
N HIS A 181 -13.87 -5.44 18.68
CA HIS A 181 -13.07 -4.67 17.72
C HIS A 181 -13.66 -4.80 16.30
N PRO A 182 -14.82 -4.18 16.02
CA PRO A 182 -15.53 -4.33 14.75
C PRO A 182 -14.73 -3.81 13.54
N ASP A 183 -13.75 -2.92 13.77
CA ASP A 183 -12.90 -2.31 12.73
C ASP A 183 -11.57 -3.06 12.51
N PHE A 184 -11.33 -4.14 13.24
CA PHE A 184 -10.09 -4.91 13.10
C PHE A 184 -9.92 -5.47 11.69
N ILE A 185 -11.00 -5.99 11.07
CA ILE A 185 -10.97 -6.54 9.71
C ILE A 185 -11.71 -5.59 8.76
N GLN A 186 -11.01 -5.10 7.76
CA GLN A 186 -11.56 -4.19 6.76
C GLN A 186 -11.26 -4.67 5.33
N PRO A 187 -12.12 -4.30 4.36
CA PRO A 187 -13.44 -3.69 4.49
C PRO A 187 -14.48 -4.67 5.05
N ALA A 188 -15.72 -4.19 5.26
CA ALA A 188 -16.79 -4.99 5.86
C ALA A 188 -17.08 -6.32 5.14
N SER A 189 -16.92 -6.37 3.82
CA SER A 189 -17.05 -7.62 3.05
C SER A 189 -16.04 -8.68 3.50
N ARG A 190 -14.80 -8.29 3.79
CA ARG A 190 -13.74 -9.18 4.27
C ARG A 190 -13.97 -9.61 5.71
N ARG A 191 -14.46 -8.70 6.54
CA ARG A 191 -14.90 -9.03 7.89
C ARG A 191 -15.97 -10.12 7.88
N ASN A 192 -16.99 -9.98 7.05
CA ASN A 192 -18.07 -10.96 6.95
C ASN A 192 -17.58 -12.34 6.48
N GLU A 193 -16.61 -12.36 5.55
CA GLU A 193 -15.96 -13.59 5.09
C GLU A 193 -15.24 -14.30 6.24
N VAL A 194 -14.41 -13.58 7.00
CA VAL A 194 -13.67 -14.13 8.14
C VAL A 194 -14.62 -14.61 9.25
N LEU A 195 -15.62 -13.81 9.62
CA LEU A 195 -16.60 -14.22 10.63
C LEU A 195 -17.39 -15.47 10.21
N SER A 196 -17.74 -15.60 8.94
CA SER A 196 -18.38 -16.81 8.42
C SER A 196 -17.46 -18.01 8.49
N PHE A 197 -16.16 -17.85 8.23
CA PHE A 197 -15.16 -18.90 8.36
C PHE A 197 -15.01 -19.36 9.81
N VAL A 198 -14.81 -18.44 10.74
CA VAL A 198 -14.60 -18.73 12.17
C VAL A 198 -15.82 -19.44 12.78
N ARG A 199 -17.04 -18.98 12.47
CA ARG A 199 -18.30 -19.59 12.96
C ARG A 199 -18.55 -21.03 12.50
N ARG A 200 -17.84 -21.52 11.48
CA ARG A 200 -17.90 -22.94 11.09
C ARG A 200 -17.12 -23.86 12.01
N GLY A 201 -16.38 -23.29 12.96
CA GLY A 201 -15.49 -24.01 13.87
C GLY A 201 -14.06 -24.07 13.33
N LEU A 202 -13.13 -23.53 14.11
CA LEU A 202 -11.71 -23.54 13.77
C LEU A 202 -11.11 -24.93 13.98
N GLN A 203 -10.26 -25.33 13.06
CA GLN A 203 -9.51 -26.58 13.12
C GLN A 203 -8.03 -26.28 13.37
N ASP A 204 -7.37 -27.15 14.14
CA ASP A 204 -5.93 -27.08 14.35
C ASP A 204 -5.21 -27.25 13.01
N PHE A 205 -4.12 -26.55 12.81
CA PHE A 205 -3.37 -26.59 11.55
C PHE A 205 -1.92 -27.01 11.77
N SER A 206 -1.39 -27.72 10.79
CA SER A 206 -0.02 -28.22 10.81
C SER A 206 0.98 -27.10 10.61
N ILE A 207 1.93 -26.96 11.54
CA ILE A 207 3.00 -25.95 11.55
C ILE A 207 4.39 -26.53 11.23
N SER A 208 4.47 -27.76 10.77
CA SER A 208 5.72 -28.38 10.33
C SER A 208 5.55 -29.23 9.07
N ARG A 209 6.65 -29.57 8.44
CA ARG A 209 6.73 -30.43 7.23
C ARG A 209 7.95 -31.34 7.35
N ILE A 210 7.79 -32.61 6.95
CA ILE A 210 8.87 -33.61 6.95
C ILE A 210 9.71 -33.52 5.68
N ASN A 211 9.08 -33.25 4.53
CA ASN A 211 9.70 -33.34 3.19
C ASN A 211 10.10 -31.97 2.63
N VAL A 212 10.32 -30.98 3.45
CA VAL A 212 10.81 -29.65 3.10
C VAL A 212 12.14 -29.42 3.81
N ARG A 213 13.17 -29.07 3.08
CA ARG A 213 14.50 -28.80 3.65
C ARG A 213 14.82 -27.31 3.74
N TRP A 214 14.21 -26.51 2.89
CA TRP A 214 14.43 -25.08 2.82
C TRP A 214 13.49 -24.33 3.76
N GLY A 215 13.97 -24.02 4.95
CA GLY A 215 13.27 -23.35 6.04
C GLY A 215 13.96 -23.63 7.39
N PHE A 216 13.41 -23.10 8.47
CA PHE A 216 13.96 -23.32 9.80
C PHE A 216 13.56 -24.68 10.38
N PRO A 217 14.47 -25.38 11.03
CA PRO A 217 14.12 -26.61 11.73
C PRO A 217 13.18 -26.33 12.90
N VAL A 218 12.28 -27.28 13.19
CA VAL A 218 11.47 -27.24 14.41
C VAL A 218 12.43 -27.33 15.62
N PRO A 219 12.37 -26.38 16.59
CA PRO A 219 13.34 -26.32 17.68
C PRO A 219 13.41 -27.58 18.53
N SER A 220 12.29 -28.31 18.71
CA SER A 220 12.18 -29.54 19.46
C SER A 220 12.40 -30.82 18.62
N ASP A 221 12.43 -30.71 17.28
CA ASP A 221 12.59 -31.84 16.34
C ASP A 221 13.24 -31.38 15.03
N PRO A 222 14.57 -31.31 14.96
CA PRO A 222 15.30 -30.78 13.80
C PRO A 222 15.14 -31.57 12.49
N GLU A 223 14.52 -32.73 12.50
CA GLU A 223 14.21 -33.52 11.30
C GLU A 223 12.99 -32.96 10.54
N GLN A 224 12.23 -32.08 11.18
CA GLN A 224 11.10 -31.37 10.58
C GLN A 224 11.41 -29.89 10.37
N THR A 225 10.83 -29.30 9.33
CA THR A 225 10.96 -27.88 9.01
C THR A 225 9.68 -27.14 9.37
N LEU A 226 9.80 -25.96 9.97
CA LEU A 226 8.66 -25.10 10.26
C LEU A 226 7.91 -24.74 8.98
N TYR A 227 6.59 -24.69 9.10
CA TYR A 227 5.70 -24.31 8.02
C TYR A 227 5.85 -22.84 7.69
N VAL A 228 5.95 -22.53 6.40
CA VAL A 228 6.22 -21.19 5.87
C VAL A 228 5.37 -20.07 6.48
N TRP A 229 4.07 -20.28 6.68
CA TRP A 229 3.20 -19.27 7.28
C TRP A 229 3.42 -19.06 8.79
N PHE A 230 3.86 -20.09 9.51
CA PHE A 230 4.25 -19.92 10.92
C PHE A 230 5.52 -19.08 11.02
N ASP A 231 6.42 -19.26 10.09
CA ASP A 231 7.69 -18.54 9.96
C ASP A 231 7.46 -17.11 9.43
N ALA A 232 6.83 -16.95 8.26
CA ALA A 232 6.72 -15.68 7.55
C ALA A 232 6.00 -14.57 8.36
N LEU A 233 4.94 -14.92 9.11
CA LEU A 233 4.20 -13.93 9.92
C LEU A 233 5.09 -13.27 10.99
N LEU A 234 6.09 -13.98 11.49
CA LEU A 234 7.07 -13.44 12.44
C LEU A 234 8.09 -12.49 11.78
N GLY A 235 8.20 -12.49 10.47
CA GLY A 235 8.99 -11.51 9.73
C GLY A 235 8.55 -10.07 9.98
N TYR A 236 7.27 -9.85 10.29
CA TYR A 236 6.78 -8.54 10.73
C TYR A 236 7.36 -8.11 12.07
N VAL A 237 7.53 -9.05 13.00
CA VAL A 237 8.14 -8.78 14.30
C VAL A 237 9.65 -8.56 14.15
N THR A 238 10.31 -9.40 13.37
CA THR A 238 11.76 -9.26 13.10
C THR A 238 12.10 -7.91 12.50
N ALA A 239 11.27 -7.40 11.60
CA ALA A 239 11.46 -6.10 10.96
C ALA A 239 11.43 -4.90 11.94
N LEU A 240 10.89 -5.09 13.14
CA LEU A 240 10.85 -4.05 14.18
C LEU A 240 12.15 -3.94 14.98
N LEU A 241 13.06 -4.90 14.84
CA LEU A 241 14.36 -4.85 15.51
C LEU A 241 15.17 -3.64 15.02
N GLU A 242 15.71 -2.89 15.97
CA GLU A 242 16.73 -1.91 15.63
C GLU A 242 18.00 -2.60 15.12
N PRO A 243 18.78 -1.96 14.24
CA PRO A 243 19.91 -2.60 13.55
C PRO A 243 20.90 -3.32 14.48
N GLU A 244 21.22 -2.70 15.61
CA GLU A 244 22.23 -3.20 16.57
C GLU A 244 21.61 -3.95 17.76
N ALA A 245 20.27 -4.15 17.77
CA ALA A 245 19.61 -4.82 18.88
C ALA A 245 19.80 -6.34 18.82
N GLU A 246 19.97 -6.98 19.97
CA GLU A 246 19.90 -8.44 20.07
C GLU A 246 18.53 -8.93 19.54
N PRO A 247 18.51 -10.02 18.75
CA PRO A 247 17.30 -10.56 18.15
C PRO A 247 16.45 -11.31 19.17
N THR A 248 15.74 -10.57 20.02
CA THR A 248 14.77 -11.07 21.00
C THR A 248 13.41 -10.45 20.76
N LEU A 249 12.33 -11.15 21.12
CA LEU A 249 10.98 -10.61 21.08
C LEU A 249 10.85 -9.33 21.92
N ALA A 250 11.49 -9.29 23.09
CA ALA A 250 11.47 -8.11 23.95
C ALA A 250 12.01 -6.87 23.25
N ASN A 251 13.13 -6.98 22.51
CA ASN A 251 13.71 -5.87 21.78
C ASN A 251 12.88 -5.52 20.54
N ALA A 252 12.36 -6.50 19.80
CA ALA A 252 11.53 -6.26 18.63
C ALA A 252 10.22 -5.52 18.98
N LEU A 253 9.61 -5.83 20.11
CA LEU A 253 8.32 -5.27 20.51
C LEU A 253 8.42 -3.92 21.23
N LYS A 254 9.62 -3.38 21.43
CA LYS A 254 9.85 -2.25 22.34
C LYS A 254 9.29 -0.91 21.86
N HIS A 255 9.36 -0.58 20.58
CA HIS A 255 9.10 0.77 20.06
C HIS A 255 7.91 0.86 19.12
N TRP A 256 7.74 -0.09 18.20
CA TRP A 256 6.82 -0.04 17.07
C TRP A 256 5.64 -1.00 17.19
N TRP A 257 5.67 -1.90 18.20
CA TRP A 257 4.59 -2.86 18.41
C TRP A 257 3.45 -2.27 19.27
N PRO A 258 2.18 -2.59 19.02
CA PRO A 258 1.70 -3.39 17.90
C PRO A 258 1.72 -2.62 16.58
N ILE A 259 1.91 -3.33 15.46
CA ILE A 259 1.77 -2.79 14.11
C ILE A 259 0.34 -2.31 13.92
N GLN A 260 0.15 -1.05 13.50
CA GLN A 260 -1.17 -0.42 13.44
C GLN A 260 -2.00 -0.88 12.23
N LEU A 261 -1.36 -1.35 11.15
CA LEU A 261 -2.05 -1.73 9.93
C LEU A 261 -1.28 -2.80 9.16
N HIS A 262 -1.93 -3.95 8.92
CA HIS A 262 -1.51 -4.89 7.89
C HIS A 262 -2.32 -4.67 6.62
N LEU A 263 -1.66 -4.31 5.52
CA LEU A 263 -2.24 -4.16 4.17
C LEU A 263 -1.91 -5.40 3.36
N ILE A 264 -2.93 -6.17 2.97
CA ILE A 264 -2.75 -7.48 2.34
C ILE A 264 -3.74 -7.74 1.20
N GLY A 265 -3.43 -8.69 0.33
CA GLY A 265 -4.39 -9.25 -0.61
C GLY A 265 -5.46 -10.12 0.08
N LYS A 266 -6.64 -10.19 -0.49
CA LYS A 266 -7.76 -11.00 0.07
C LYS A 266 -7.45 -12.49 0.16
N ASP A 267 -6.53 -13.00 -0.64
CA ASP A 267 -6.11 -14.40 -0.70
C ASP A 267 -5.40 -14.88 0.57
N ILE A 268 -4.70 -13.98 1.26
CA ILE A 268 -3.98 -14.29 2.50
C ILE A 268 -4.68 -13.73 3.75
N LEU A 269 -5.95 -13.35 3.61
CA LEU A 269 -6.72 -12.73 4.69
C LEU A 269 -6.84 -13.63 5.93
N ARG A 270 -7.06 -14.94 5.75
CA ARG A 270 -7.20 -15.87 6.88
C ARG A 270 -5.94 -15.97 7.73
N PHE A 271 -4.76 -15.92 7.09
CA PHE A 271 -3.50 -15.97 7.81
C PHE A 271 -3.32 -14.76 8.72
N HIS A 272 -3.67 -13.56 8.25
CA HIS A 272 -3.50 -12.32 9.01
C HIS A 272 -4.65 -12.00 9.97
N ALA A 273 -5.86 -12.45 9.66
CA ALA A 273 -7.04 -12.14 10.46
C ALA A 273 -7.46 -13.25 11.43
N VAL A 274 -6.99 -14.50 11.26
CA VAL A 274 -7.33 -15.63 12.13
C VAL A 274 -6.09 -16.27 12.73
N TYR A 275 -5.17 -16.78 11.91
CA TYR A 275 -4.01 -17.54 12.39
C TYR A 275 -3.06 -16.64 13.18
N TRP A 276 -2.71 -15.48 12.62
CA TRP A 276 -1.82 -14.53 13.27
C TRP A 276 -2.32 -14.02 14.63
N PRO A 277 -3.57 -13.54 14.77
CA PRO A 277 -4.11 -13.20 16.08
C PRO A 277 -4.10 -14.36 17.08
N ALA A 278 -4.47 -15.58 16.68
CA ALA A 278 -4.44 -16.74 17.56
C ALA A 278 -3.01 -17.08 18.03
N MET A 279 -2.02 -17.01 17.12
CA MET A 279 -0.61 -17.21 17.45
C MET A 279 -0.11 -16.15 18.43
N LEU A 280 -0.48 -14.88 18.24
CA LEU A 280 -0.14 -13.80 19.15
C LEU A 280 -0.80 -13.96 20.53
N MET A 281 -2.08 -14.37 20.59
CA MET A 281 -2.77 -14.71 21.84
C MET A 281 -2.07 -15.85 22.57
N SER A 282 -1.61 -16.86 21.83
CA SER A 282 -0.84 -17.98 22.40
C SER A 282 0.50 -17.53 22.99
N ALA A 283 1.15 -16.56 22.38
CA ALA A 283 2.41 -16.00 22.87
C ALA A 283 2.24 -14.88 23.91
N ASP A 284 1.00 -14.57 24.35
CA ASP A 284 0.64 -13.46 25.25
C ASP A 284 1.13 -12.10 24.73
N LEU A 285 0.98 -11.86 23.41
CA LEU A 285 1.37 -10.62 22.75
C LEU A 285 0.15 -9.78 22.36
N PRO A 286 0.25 -8.44 22.42
CA PRO A 286 -0.81 -7.56 21.96
C PRO A 286 -1.12 -7.77 20.47
N LEU A 287 -2.39 -7.63 20.10
CA LEU A 287 -2.84 -7.81 18.71
C LEU A 287 -2.70 -6.52 17.90
N PRO A 288 -2.43 -6.60 16.59
CA PRO A 288 -2.56 -5.48 15.67
C PRO A 288 -4.00 -4.94 15.69
N PRO A 289 -4.22 -3.63 15.64
CA PRO A 289 -5.58 -3.09 15.68
C PRO A 289 -6.31 -3.20 14.34
N ARG A 290 -5.61 -3.40 13.20
CA ARG A 290 -6.26 -3.39 11.88
C ARG A 290 -5.56 -4.26 10.84
N VAL A 291 -6.38 -5.06 10.13
CA VAL A 291 -6.01 -5.79 8.92
C VAL A 291 -6.94 -5.35 7.79
N PHE A 292 -6.38 -4.88 6.68
CA PHE A 292 -7.14 -4.49 5.51
C PHE A 292 -6.84 -5.41 4.33
N GLY A 293 -7.88 -6.13 3.85
CA GLY A 293 -7.78 -7.04 2.72
C GLY A 293 -8.29 -6.40 1.42
N HIS A 294 -7.38 -6.02 0.50
CA HIS A 294 -7.77 -5.49 -0.80
C HIS A 294 -8.14 -6.58 -1.81
N GLY A 295 -8.80 -6.18 -2.90
CA GLY A 295 -9.23 -7.08 -3.98
C GLY A 295 -8.12 -7.41 -4.96
N PHE A 296 -8.45 -8.25 -5.96
CA PHE A 296 -7.55 -8.60 -7.05
C PHE A 296 -7.63 -7.60 -8.21
N LEU A 297 -6.60 -7.63 -9.05
CA LEU A 297 -6.57 -6.91 -10.30
C LEU A 297 -6.84 -7.88 -11.45
N THR A 298 -7.70 -7.45 -12.37
CA THR A 298 -7.91 -8.06 -13.69
C THR A 298 -7.34 -7.17 -14.77
N LYS A 299 -7.20 -7.70 -15.99
CA LYS A 299 -6.85 -6.91 -17.17
C LYS A 299 -7.89 -7.18 -18.24
N ASP A 300 -8.53 -6.11 -18.73
CA ASP A 300 -9.59 -6.18 -19.74
C ASP A 300 -10.71 -7.17 -19.36
N GLY A 301 -11.13 -7.13 -18.09
CA GLY A 301 -12.15 -7.98 -17.50
C GLY A 301 -11.74 -9.45 -17.26
N GLN A 302 -10.49 -9.81 -17.52
CA GLN A 302 -9.98 -11.18 -17.38
C GLN A 302 -8.98 -11.29 -16.23
N LYS A 303 -9.02 -12.43 -15.52
CA LYS A 303 -8.00 -12.75 -14.52
C LYS A 303 -6.63 -12.79 -15.20
N MET A 304 -5.66 -12.07 -14.63
CA MET A 304 -4.28 -12.13 -15.13
C MET A 304 -3.65 -13.49 -14.85
N GLY A 305 -2.92 -14.00 -15.83
CA GLY A 305 -2.19 -15.26 -15.71
C GLY A 305 -1.07 -15.35 -16.74
N LYS A 306 0.11 -15.84 -16.32
CA LYS A 306 1.25 -16.02 -17.24
C LYS A 306 0.93 -16.96 -18.39
N SER A 307 0.16 -18.01 -18.12
CA SER A 307 -0.30 -18.95 -19.14
C SER A 307 -1.28 -18.33 -20.15
N LEU A 308 -1.91 -17.20 -19.79
CA LEU A 308 -2.84 -16.46 -20.66
C LEU A 308 -2.13 -15.34 -21.44
N GLY A 309 -0.86 -15.06 -21.14
CA GLY A 309 -0.11 -13.98 -21.78
C GLY A 309 -0.65 -12.56 -21.49
N ASN A 310 -1.56 -12.41 -20.52
CA ASN A 310 -2.25 -11.15 -20.22
C ASN A 310 -1.76 -10.48 -18.92
N THR A 311 -0.59 -10.86 -18.43
CA THR A 311 0.01 -10.22 -17.25
C THR A 311 0.43 -8.79 -17.58
N LEU A 312 0.20 -7.89 -16.62
CA LEU A 312 0.68 -6.51 -16.70
C LEU A 312 2.07 -6.42 -16.06
N ASP A 313 3.05 -6.02 -16.86
CA ASP A 313 4.42 -5.78 -16.40
C ASP A 313 4.51 -4.41 -15.70
N PRO A 314 4.73 -4.35 -14.37
CA PRO A 314 4.82 -3.08 -13.65
C PRO A 314 6.09 -2.30 -14.01
N VAL A 315 7.17 -2.95 -14.40
CA VAL A 315 8.42 -2.29 -14.79
C VAL A 315 8.22 -1.56 -16.11
N GLY A 316 7.74 -2.27 -17.13
CA GLY A 316 7.45 -1.69 -18.45
C GLY A 316 6.44 -0.55 -18.37
N LEU A 317 5.35 -0.73 -17.62
CA LEU A 317 4.34 0.30 -17.42
C LEU A 317 4.94 1.57 -16.77
N THR A 318 5.79 1.39 -15.75
CA THR A 318 6.40 2.52 -15.03
C THR A 318 7.46 3.23 -15.88
N GLN A 319 8.24 2.48 -16.65
CA GLN A 319 9.23 3.07 -17.58
C GLN A 319 8.57 3.87 -18.71
N GLN A 320 7.44 3.40 -19.20
CA GLN A 320 6.70 4.06 -20.29
C GLN A 320 5.98 5.32 -19.83
N TYR A 321 5.31 5.28 -18.68
CA TYR A 321 4.39 6.34 -18.26
C TYR A 321 4.86 7.13 -17.03
N GLY A 322 5.87 6.66 -16.31
CA GLY A 322 6.37 7.26 -15.08
C GLY A 322 5.66 6.75 -13.82
N ALA A 323 6.37 6.84 -12.69
CA ALA A 323 5.90 6.33 -11.41
C ALA A 323 4.59 6.98 -10.96
N ASP A 324 4.50 8.31 -11.00
CA ASP A 324 3.31 9.04 -10.54
C ASP A 324 2.06 8.70 -11.37
N ALA A 325 2.20 8.43 -12.67
CA ALA A 325 1.12 8.00 -13.54
C ALA A 325 0.54 6.64 -13.09
N VAL A 326 1.43 5.67 -12.81
CA VAL A 326 1.05 4.34 -12.33
C VAL A 326 0.39 4.44 -10.95
N ARG A 327 1.01 5.16 -10.01
CA ARG A 327 0.50 5.38 -8.65
C ARG A 327 -0.89 6.04 -8.69
N TYR A 328 -1.03 7.11 -9.47
CA TYR A 328 -2.29 7.85 -9.60
C TYR A 328 -3.43 6.97 -10.11
N TYR A 329 -3.21 6.28 -11.24
CA TYR A 329 -4.24 5.46 -11.85
C TYR A 329 -4.77 4.39 -10.89
N PHE A 330 -3.88 3.60 -10.30
CA PHE A 330 -4.29 2.49 -9.43
C PHE A 330 -4.99 2.97 -8.16
N LEU A 331 -4.59 4.08 -7.58
CA LEU A 331 -5.22 4.60 -6.36
C LEU A 331 -6.48 5.43 -6.65
N LYS A 332 -6.60 6.03 -7.83
CA LYS A 332 -7.76 6.84 -8.23
C LYS A 332 -8.87 6.03 -8.84
N GLU A 333 -8.54 5.14 -9.78
CA GLU A 333 -9.54 4.46 -10.59
C GLU A 333 -10.10 3.21 -9.91
N ILE A 334 -9.30 2.57 -9.06
CA ILE A 334 -9.70 1.35 -8.35
C ILE A 334 -10.11 1.69 -6.92
N GLU A 335 -11.34 1.35 -6.54
CA GLU A 335 -11.81 1.44 -5.16
C GLU A 335 -11.04 0.43 -4.30
N PHE A 336 -10.11 0.94 -3.46
CA PHE A 336 -9.25 0.09 -2.64
C PHE A 336 -10.09 -0.76 -1.67
N GLY A 337 -9.96 -2.08 -1.76
CA GLY A 337 -10.81 -3.05 -1.04
C GLY A 337 -11.70 -3.90 -1.96
N ARG A 338 -11.95 -3.44 -3.18
CA ARG A 338 -12.67 -4.18 -4.23
C ARG A 338 -11.73 -4.72 -5.30
N ASP A 339 -12.22 -5.67 -6.07
CA ASP A 339 -11.52 -6.10 -7.30
C ASP A 339 -11.54 -4.96 -8.31
N GLY A 340 -10.44 -4.75 -9.01
CA GLY A 340 -10.28 -3.69 -10.00
C GLY A 340 -9.86 -4.23 -11.35
N ASP A 341 -10.14 -3.47 -12.40
CA ASP A 341 -9.75 -3.81 -13.76
C ASP A 341 -8.77 -2.78 -14.32
N PHE A 342 -7.73 -3.26 -14.99
CA PHE A 342 -6.80 -2.42 -15.75
C PHE A 342 -7.14 -2.51 -17.24
N ASN A 343 -7.33 -1.33 -17.83
CA ASN A 343 -7.43 -1.16 -19.27
C ASN A 343 -6.53 0.01 -19.69
N GLU A 344 -5.63 -0.19 -20.65
CA GLU A 344 -4.61 0.79 -21.02
C GLU A 344 -5.22 2.04 -21.68
N THR A 345 -6.26 1.89 -22.48
CA THR A 345 -6.98 3.04 -23.06
C THR A 345 -7.57 3.91 -21.95
N ARG A 346 -8.21 3.27 -20.95
CA ARG A 346 -8.76 3.98 -19.79
C ARG A 346 -7.66 4.63 -18.96
N PHE A 347 -6.52 3.97 -18.80
CA PHE A 347 -5.33 4.51 -18.12
C PHE A 347 -4.89 5.83 -18.75
N VAL A 348 -4.67 5.85 -20.07
CA VAL A 348 -4.26 7.07 -20.80
C VAL A 348 -5.33 8.17 -20.72
N GLN A 349 -6.62 7.82 -20.87
CA GLN A 349 -7.73 8.77 -20.78
C GLN A 349 -7.79 9.47 -19.42
N VAL A 350 -7.69 8.70 -18.33
CA VAL A 350 -7.74 9.22 -16.96
C VAL A 350 -6.58 10.18 -16.70
N LEU A 351 -5.36 9.78 -17.05
CA LEU A 351 -4.17 10.61 -16.83
C LEU A 351 -4.21 11.90 -17.64
N ASN A 352 -4.67 11.84 -18.90
CA ASN A 352 -4.82 13.02 -19.73
C ASN A 352 -5.90 13.97 -19.19
N ALA A 353 -7.04 13.43 -18.76
CA ALA A 353 -8.12 14.25 -18.23
C ALA A 353 -7.70 14.94 -16.92
N ASP A 354 -7.24 14.17 -15.95
CA ASP A 354 -7.05 14.62 -14.58
C ASP A 354 -5.72 15.37 -14.38
N LEU A 355 -4.61 14.83 -14.89
CA LEU A 355 -3.27 15.36 -14.63
C LEU A 355 -2.79 16.35 -15.69
N ALA A 356 -3.04 16.08 -16.98
CA ALA A 356 -2.63 17.00 -18.03
C ALA A 356 -3.62 18.16 -18.20
N ASN A 357 -4.90 17.85 -18.41
CA ASN A 357 -5.91 18.85 -18.76
C ASN A 357 -6.45 19.60 -17.53
N ASP A 358 -6.89 18.89 -16.49
CA ASP A 358 -7.46 19.56 -15.32
C ASP A 358 -6.38 20.26 -14.49
N LEU A 359 -5.45 19.53 -13.91
CA LEU A 359 -4.46 20.08 -12.97
C LEU A 359 -3.32 20.82 -13.69
N GLY A 360 -2.72 20.20 -14.71
CA GLY A 360 -1.57 20.76 -15.42
C GLY A 360 -1.91 22.03 -16.20
N ASN A 361 -3.02 22.02 -16.91
CA ASN A 361 -3.47 23.20 -17.67
C ASN A 361 -3.90 24.35 -16.73
N LEU A 362 -4.59 24.05 -15.62
CA LEU A 362 -4.97 25.07 -14.64
C LEU A 362 -3.74 25.80 -14.09
N LEU A 363 -2.73 25.06 -13.63
CA LEU A 363 -1.47 25.61 -13.14
C LEU A 363 -0.79 26.47 -14.22
N ASN A 364 -0.59 25.92 -15.42
CA ASN A 364 0.13 26.59 -16.51
C ASN A 364 -0.55 27.88 -16.93
N ARG A 365 -1.88 27.87 -17.14
CA ARG A 365 -2.68 29.07 -17.50
C ARG A 365 -2.57 30.13 -16.39
N THR A 366 -2.70 29.74 -15.15
CA THR A 366 -2.69 30.68 -14.01
C THR A 366 -1.30 31.30 -13.82
N LEU A 367 -0.22 30.51 -13.89
CA LEU A 367 1.15 31.03 -13.86
C LEU A 367 1.45 31.97 -15.04
N SER A 368 0.97 31.65 -16.24
CA SER A 368 1.13 32.49 -17.41
C SER A 368 0.44 33.87 -17.24
N MET A 369 -0.75 33.86 -16.62
CA MET A 369 -1.45 35.11 -16.29
C MET A 369 -0.79 35.86 -15.13
N ALA A 370 -0.29 35.17 -14.09
CA ALA A 370 0.46 35.80 -13.03
C ALA A 370 1.77 36.43 -13.52
N LYS A 371 2.44 35.79 -14.50
CA LYS A 371 3.60 36.37 -15.18
C LYS A 371 3.22 37.68 -15.91
N LYS A 372 2.10 37.66 -16.60
CA LYS A 372 1.66 38.82 -17.42
C LYS A 372 1.10 39.95 -16.57
N TYR A 373 0.33 39.68 -15.52
CA TYR A 373 -0.43 40.67 -14.77
C TYR A 373 0.16 41.01 -13.40
N CYS A 374 0.96 40.12 -12.82
CA CYS A 374 1.50 40.21 -11.45
C CYS A 374 3.03 40.02 -11.40
N GLN A 375 3.75 40.28 -12.52
CA GLN A 375 5.22 40.25 -12.60
C GLN A 375 5.85 38.92 -12.08
N SER A 376 5.23 37.79 -12.36
CA SER A 376 5.63 36.44 -11.85
C SER A 376 5.68 36.41 -10.32
N ARG A 377 4.75 37.04 -9.63
CA ARG A 377 4.61 36.98 -8.18
C ARG A 377 3.19 36.56 -7.81
N VAL A 378 3.08 35.92 -6.67
CA VAL A 378 1.78 35.66 -6.04
C VAL A 378 1.13 37.00 -5.70
N PRO A 379 -0.12 37.25 -6.15
CA PRO A 379 -0.78 38.54 -5.88
C PRO A 379 -0.86 38.84 -4.38
N THR A 380 -0.65 40.10 -4.02
CA THR A 380 -0.80 40.57 -2.64
C THR A 380 -2.24 41.00 -2.42
N LEU A 381 -2.90 40.35 -1.45
CA LEU A 381 -4.25 40.69 -1.01
C LEU A 381 -4.45 40.28 0.45
N GLU A 382 -5.50 40.80 1.06
CA GLU A 382 -5.92 40.36 2.39
C GLU A 382 -6.75 39.08 2.28
N VAL A 383 -6.11 37.91 2.53
CA VAL A 383 -6.74 36.59 2.37
C VAL A 383 -8.00 36.44 3.24
N ALA A 384 -8.03 37.08 4.41
CA ALA A 384 -9.18 37.08 5.30
C ALA A 384 -10.41 37.78 4.69
N ALA A 385 -10.19 38.75 3.81
CA ALA A 385 -11.26 39.50 3.15
C ALA A 385 -11.97 38.70 2.04
N ILE A 386 -11.39 37.61 1.54
CA ILE A 386 -12.06 36.73 0.57
C ILE A 386 -13.34 36.18 1.23
N ALA A 387 -14.49 36.42 0.56
CA ALA A 387 -15.80 36.01 1.09
C ALA A 387 -15.85 34.50 1.44
N PRO A 388 -16.51 34.09 2.53
CA PRO A 388 -16.69 32.68 2.87
C PRO A 388 -17.38 31.89 1.75
N GLU A 389 -18.28 32.53 1.01
CA GLU A 389 -19.07 31.95 -0.09
C GLU A 389 -18.27 31.85 -1.40
N HIS A 390 -17.04 32.38 -1.44
CA HIS A 390 -16.19 32.23 -2.61
C HIS A 390 -16.01 30.76 -2.97
N PRO A 391 -16.31 30.32 -4.21
CA PRO A 391 -16.44 28.88 -4.52
C PRO A 391 -15.19 28.06 -4.19
N LEU A 392 -14.01 28.63 -4.39
CA LEU A 392 -12.75 27.93 -4.10
C LEU A 392 -12.43 27.92 -2.60
N LYS A 393 -12.78 28.99 -1.85
CA LYS A 393 -12.60 29.03 -0.40
C LYS A 393 -13.56 28.07 0.30
N ALA A 394 -14.82 28.02 -0.12
CA ALA A 394 -15.83 27.14 0.43
C ALA A 394 -15.42 25.65 0.35
N ILE A 395 -14.90 25.21 -0.81
CA ILE A 395 -14.37 23.85 -0.96
C ILE A 395 -13.03 23.72 -0.22
N GLY A 396 -12.09 24.63 -0.44
CA GLY A 396 -10.73 24.56 0.09
C GLY A 396 -10.66 24.44 1.61
N THR A 397 -11.57 25.11 2.33
CA THR A 397 -11.64 25.02 3.80
C THR A 397 -12.11 23.65 4.33
N THR A 398 -12.79 22.84 3.51
CA THR A 398 -13.26 21.49 3.88
C THR A 398 -12.32 20.36 3.43
N VAL A 399 -11.36 20.68 2.53
CA VAL A 399 -10.47 19.66 1.93
C VAL A 399 -9.72 18.87 2.99
N LYS A 400 -9.15 19.54 4.00
CA LYS A 400 -8.36 18.89 5.05
C LYS A 400 -9.12 17.74 5.72
N ASP A 401 -10.32 18.02 6.21
CA ASP A 401 -11.10 17.02 6.96
C ASP A 401 -11.58 15.89 6.05
N ARG A 402 -12.06 16.23 4.85
CA ARG A 402 -12.54 15.24 3.86
C ARG A 402 -11.43 14.31 3.42
N VAL A 403 -10.25 14.85 3.11
CA VAL A 403 -9.10 14.09 2.59
C VAL A 403 -8.44 13.28 3.70
N SER A 404 -8.28 13.85 4.91
CA SER A 404 -7.73 13.10 6.05
C SER A 404 -8.59 11.89 6.39
N THR A 405 -9.91 12.08 6.48
CA THR A 405 -10.86 10.98 6.71
C THR A 405 -10.77 9.91 5.61
N ALA A 406 -10.64 10.33 4.35
CA ALA A 406 -10.52 9.39 3.22
C ALA A 406 -9.20 8.58 3.29
N TYR A 407 -8.06 9.21 3.61
CA TYR A 407 -6.79 8.50 3.81
C TYR A 407 -6.86 7.52 4.98
N GLU A 408 -7.39 7.94 6.13
CA GLU A 408 -7.53 7.07 7.32
C GLU A 408 -8.36 5.83 7.03
N ASN A 409 -9.34 5.94 6.14
CA ASN A 409 -10.19 4.85 5.66
C ASN A 409 -9.61 4.09 4.45
N LEU A 410 -8.39 4.43 3.99
CA LEU A 410 -7.78 3.84 2.78
C LEU A 410 -8.64 4.04 1.51
N ALA A 411 -9.48 5.07 1.50
CA ALA A 411 -10.35 5.44 0.38
C ALA A 411 -9.61 6.39 -0.59
N PHE A 412 -8.51 5.93 -1.19
CA PHE A 412 -7.63 6.75 -2.04
C PHE A 412 -8.36 7.36 -3.24
N SER A 413 -9.29 6.62 -3.84
CA SER A 413 -10.12 7.14 -4.93
C SER A 413 -10.93 8.37 -4.48
N GLN A 414 -11.45 8.36 -3.24
CA GLN A 414 -12.17 9.50 -2.68
C GLN A 414 -11.25 10.69 -2.40
N VAL A 415 -9.99 10.45 -2.02
CA VAL A 415 -8.95 11.50 -1.92
C VAL A 415 -8.80 12.20 -3.27
N CYS A 416 -8.55 11.43 -4.33
CA CYS A 416 -8.37 11.98 -5.69
C CYS A 416 -9.62 12.75 -6.15
N HIS A 417 -10.82 12.20 -5.97
CA HIS A 417 -12.06 12.86 -6.36
C HIS A 417 -12.28 14.19 -5.62
N THR A 418 -12.00 14.24 -4.30
CA THR A 418 -12.14 15.46 -3.50
C THR A 418 -11.20 16.56 -4.01
N LEU A 419 -9.97 16.20 -4.38
CA LEU A 419 -8.97 17.14 -4.86
C LEU A 419 -9.24 17.57 -6.32
N LEU A 420 -9.73 16.66 -7.16
CA LEU A 420 -10.18 17.00 -8.51
C LEU A 420 -11.41 17.94 -8.50
N GLU A 421 -12.34 17.79 -7.55
CA GLU A 421 -13.45 18.74 -7.37
C GLU A 421 -12.95 20.17 -7.18
N LEU A 422 -11.92 20.37 -6.34
CA LEU A 422 -11.30 21.67 -6.12
C LEU A 422 -10.64 22.20 -7.41
N VAL A 423 -9.87 21.36 -8.11
CA VAL A 423 -9.18 21.72 -9.35
C VAL A 423 -10.16 22.08 -10.47
N GLN A 424 -11.19 21.26 -10.67
CA GLN A 424 -12.22 21.49 -11.70
C GLN A 424 -13.05 22.74 -11.39
N THR A 425 -13.32 23.02 -10.11
CA THR A 425 -13.96 24.27 -9.71
C THR A 425 -13.04 25.44 -10.00
N GLY A 426 -11.71 25.29 -9.80
CA GLY A 426 -10.72 26.30 -10.21
C GLY A 426 -10.74 26.60 -11.71
N ASN A 427 -10.81 25.58 -12.56
CA ASN A 427 -10.94 25.76 -14.01
C ASN A 427 -12.21 26.52 -14.38
N ARG A 428 -13.37 26.09 -13.87
CA ARG A 428 -14.65 26.78 -14.12
C ARG A 428 -14.65 28.23 -13.64
N TYR A 429 -14.12 28.46 -12.42
CA TYR A 429 -14.04 29.80 -11.86
C TYR A 429 -13.13 30.71 -12.65
N LEU A 430 -11.97 30.25 -13.10
CA LEU A 430 -11.02 31.00 -13.90
C LEU A 430 -11.66 31.48 -15.23
N ASP A 431 -12.42 30.60 -15.88
CA ASP A 431 -13.12 30.94 -17.14
C ASP A 431 -14.27 31.91 -16.90
N GLN A 432 -15.06 31.76 -15.84
CA GLN A 432 -16.20 32.64 -15.52
C GLN A 432 -15.76 34.00 -15.03
N ALA A 433 -14.74 34.07 -14.16
CA ALA A 433 -14.23 35.34 -13.62
C ALA A 433 -13.44 36.14 -14.63
N ALA A 434 -12.92 35.50 -15.69
CA ALA A 434 -12.27 36.10 -16.85
C ALA A 434 -11.22 37.18 -16.49
N PRO A 435 -10.11 36.85 -15.80
CA PRO A 435 -9.11 37.82 -15.31
C PRO A 435 -8.52 38.67 -16.43
N TRP A 436 -8.47 38.17 -17.66
CA TRP A 436 -8.04 38.94 -18.84
C TRP A 436 -8.98 40.12 -19.19
N THR A 437 -10.28 39.98 -18.91
CA THR A 437 -11.26 41.05 -19.09
C THR A 437 -11.13 42.05 -17.96
N ARG A 438 -11.05 41.60 -16.70
CA ARG A 438 -10.86 42.46 -15.53
C ARG A 438 -9.60 43.30 -15.63
N TYR A 439 -8.51 42.71 -16.13
CA TYR A 439 -7.27 43.46 -16.36
C TYR A 439 -7.43 44.59 -17.40
N LYS A 440 -8.15 44.33 -18.50
CA LYS A 440 -8.45 45.38 -19.52
C LYS A 440 -9.32 46.50 -18.98
N GLU A 441 -10.20 46.20 -18.04
CA GLU A 441 -11.05 47.15 -17.32
C GLU A 441 -10.29 47.95 -16.24
N GLY A 442 -9.01 47.64 -16.01
CA GLY A 442 -8.20 48.27 -14.96
C GLY A 442 -8.50 47.76 -13.54
N ASN A 443 -9.32 46.71 -13.38
CA ASN A 443 -9.67 46.15 -12.08
C ASN A 443 -8.60 45.15 -11.60
N THR A 444 -7.49 45.68 -11.12
CA THR A 444 -6.33 44.89 -10.66
C THR A 444 -6.60 44.12 -9.37
N GLU A 445 -7.51 44.61 -8.51
CA GLU A 445 -7.90 43.91 -7.29
C GLU A 445 -8.63 42.59 -7.58
N ALA A 446 -9.61 42.64 -8.50
CA ALA A 446 -10.31 41.44 -8.95
C ALA A 446 -9.34 40.43 -9.63
N VAL A 447 -8.38 40.93 -10.42
CA VAL A 447 -7.34 40.04 -11.00
C VAL A 447 -6.50 39.38 -9.92
N ALA A 448 -6.11 40.13 -8.89
CA ALA A 448 -5.33 39.62 -7.76
C ALA A 448 -6.08 38.52 -7.01
N GLU A 449 -7.36 38.75 -6.70
CA GLU A 449 -8.20 37.74 -6.00
C GLU A 449 -8.38 36.47 -6.83
N ILE A 450 -8.70 36.60 -8.12
CA ILE A 450 -8.90 35.45 -9.03
C ILE A 450 -7.62 34.62 -9.10
N LEU A 451 -6.47 35.21 -9.37
CA LEU A 451 -5.21 34.49 -9.55
C LEU A 451 -4.72 33.89 -8.23
N TYR A 452 -4.85 34.61 -7.12
CA TYR A 452 -4.49 34.09 -5.81
C TYR A 452 -5.30 32.82 -5.44
N THR A 453 -6.64 32.93 -5.56
CA THR A 453 -7.52 31.82 -5.14
C THR A 453 -7.35 30.57 -5.99
N VAL A 454 -7.04 30.72 -7.30
CA VAL A 454 -6.74 29.58 -8.17
C VAL A 454 -5.36 28.98 -7.85
N LEU A 455 -4.31 29.81 -7.66
CA LEU A 455 -2.98 29.32 -7.26
C LEU A 455 -3.04 28.61 -5.91
N GLU A 456 -3.79 29.13 -4.95
CA GLU A 456 -4.00 28.50 -3.64
C GLU A 456 -4.72 27.15 -3.74
N SER A 457 -5.72 27.04 -4.62
CA SER A 457 -6.41 25.78 -4.90
C SER A 457 -5.46 24.72 -5.46
N VAL A 458 -4.59 25.10 -6.39
CA VAL A 458 -3.57 24.20 -6.96
C VAL A 458 -2.54 23.80 -5.91
N ARG A 459 -2.08 24.76 -5.08
CA ARG A 459 -1.15 24.49 -3.97
C ARG A 459 -1.73 23.45 -3.00
N LEU A 460 -2.97 23.68 -2.56
CA LEU A 460 -3.65 22.80 -1.60
C LEU A 460 -3.90 21.41 -2.19
N ALA A 461 -4.33 21.34 -3.46
CA ALA A 461 -4.50 20.08 -4.16
C ALA A 461 -3.17 19.31 -4.27
N ALA A 462 -2.08 19.98 -4.65
CA ALA A 462 -0.76 19.35 -4.74
C ALA A 462 -0.24 18.86 -3.39
N TYR A 463 -0.48 19.61 -2.29
CA TYR A 463 -0.12 19.18 -0.95
C TYR A 463 -0.76 17.82 -0.60
N TRP A 464 -2.07 17.73 -0.76
CA TRP A 464 -2.81 16.54 -0.38
C TRP A 464 -2.70 15.38 -1.40
N LEU A 465 -2.31 15.67 -2.67
CA LEU A 465 -1.95 14.65 -3.65
C LEU A 465 -0.54 14.10 -3.46
N SER A 466 0.32 14.77 -2.70
CA SER A 466 1.74 14.40 -2.59
C SER A 466 1.99 12.98 -2.07
N PRO A 467 1.16 12.35 -1.23
CA PRO A 467 1.31 10.94 -0.90
C PRO A 467 1.08 10.00 -2.10
N ILE A 468 0.26 10.41 -3.07
CA ILE A 468 -0.10 9.61 -4.25
C ILE A 468 0.86 9.90 -5.41
N VAL A 469 1.10 11.18 -5.72
CA VAL A 469 1.93 11.66 -6.85
C VAL A 469 3.05 12.60 -6.38
N PRO A 470 4.05 12.08 -5.67
CA PRO A 470 5.06 12.89 -4.99
C PRO A 470 5.91 13.75 -5.94
N ALA A 471 6.31 13.22 -7.10
CA ALA A 471 7.15 13.95 -8.04
C ALA A 471 6.37 15.09 -8.72
N LEU A 472 5.12 14.85 -9.11
CA LEU A 472 4.25 15.87 -9.70
C LEU A 472 3.94 16.98 -8.68
N SER A 473 3.63 16.63 -7.44
CA SER A 473 3.42 17.60 -6.35
C SER A 473 4.66 18.44 -6.06
N THR A 474 5.85 17.84 -6.13
CA THR A 474 7.13 18.55 -6.04
C THR A 474 7.28 19.59 -7.14
N GLN A 475 7.01 19.21 -8.39
CA GLN A 475 7.08 20.13 -9.54
C GLN A 475 6.10 21.32 -9.42
N ILE A 476 4.87 21.06 -8.92
CA ILE A 476 3.89 22.12 -8.67
C ILE A 476 4.43 23.08 -7.60
N TYR A 477 4.90 22.56 -6.48
CA TYR A 477 5.45 23.39 -5.39
C TYR A 477 6.65 24.23 -5.85
N GLN A 478 7.56 23.65 -6.63
CA GLN A 478 8.69 24.39 -7.21
C GLN A 478 8.23 25.53 -8.12
N GLN A 479 7.20 25.32 -8.93
CA GLN A 479 6.65 26.38 -9.79
C GLN A 479 5.92 27.47 -8.97
N LEU A 480 5.38 27.11 -7.81
CA LEU A 480 4.82 28.06 -6.85
C LEU A 480 5.89 28.76 -6.00
N GLY A 481 7.20 28.48 -6.20
CA GLY A 481 8.31 29.14 -5.52
C GLY A 481 8.71 28.51 -4.18
N TYR A 482 8.29 27.29 -3.91
CA TYR A 482 8.69 26.54 -2.72
C TYR A 482 9.86 25.58 -3.01
N SER A 483 10.80 25.49 -2.08
CA SER A 483 11.89 24.51 -2.12
C SER A 483 11.50 23.29 -1.28
N VAL A 484 10.62 22.44 -1.82
CA VAL A 484 10.09 21.24 -1.16
C VAL A 484 10.24 20.06 -2.11
N ASP A 485 10.67 18.92 -1.59
CA ASP A 485 10.71 17.64 -2.29
C ASP A 485 9.81 16.62 -1.58
N PHE A 486 8.63 16.37 -2.12
CA PHE A 486 7.73 15.33 -1.63
C PHE A 486 8.19 13.91 -1.99
N GLY A 487 9.16 13.79 -2.90
CA GLY A 487 9.77 12.51 -3.25
C GLY A 487 10.47 11.86 -2.06
N ASP A 488 11.08 12.65 -1.18
CA ASP A 488 11.73 12.19 0.06
C ASP A 488 10.88 12.50 1.30
N SER A 489 9.88 11.66 1.54
CA SER A 489 8.94 11.87 2.65
C SER A 489 9.59 11.70 4.04
N VAL A 490 10.71 10.99 4.14
CA VAL A 490 11.45 10.81 5.40
C VAL A 490 12.16 12.10 5.78
N LYS A 491 12.85 12.74 4.84
CA LYS A 491 13.44 14.07 5.06
C LYS A 491 12.38 15.14 5.29
N LEU A 492 11.26 15.05 4.58
CA LEU A 492 10.16 16.00 4.72
C LEU A 492 9.61 15.99 6.15
N GLN A 493 9.48 14.84 6.79
CA GLN A 493 9.03 14.69 8.16
C GLN A 493 9.98 15.38 9.16
N ALA A 494 11.29 15.38 8.87
CA ALA A 494 12.30 16.02 9.72
C ALA A 494 12.34 17.55 9.59
N THR A 495 11.71 18.11 8.53
CA THR A 495 11.68 19.55 8.28
C THR A 495 10.30 20.12 8.60
N VAL A 496 10.19 20.94 9.65
CA VAL A 496 8.95 21.60 10.15
C VAL A 496 8.31 22.57 9.12
N VAL A 497 8.79 22.62 7.90
CA VAL A 497 8.48 23.66 6.89
C VAL A 497 7.03 23.63 6.39
N LEU A 498 6.26 22.57 6.65
CA LEU A 498 4.93 22.36 6.03
C LEU A 498 3.76 22.35 7.03
N SER A 499 3.95 22.71 8.29
CA SER A 499 2.92 22.61 9.35
C SER A 499 1.61 23.36 9.05
N ASP A 500 1.66 24.37 8.18
CA ASP A 500 0.50 25.19 7.83
C ASP A 500 -0.03 24.95 6.40
N HIS A 501 0.66 24.11 5.61
CA HIS A 501 0.31 23.89 4.20
C HIS A 501 -0.93 23.03 4.00
N ASP A 502 -1.40 22.38 5.05
CA ASP A 502 -2.55 21.46 5.06
C ASP A 502 -3.92 22.15 4.96
N ARG A 503 -3.94 23.49 5.01
CA ARG A 503 -5.17 24.30 5.03
C ARG A 503 -5.17 25.39 3.97
N TRP A 504 -6.37 25.91 3.70
CA TRP A 504 -6.61 27.01 2.78
C TRP A 504 -6.02 28.32 3.29
N GLY A 505 -5.52 29.14 2.36
CA GLY A 505 -5.12 30.52 2.64
C GLY A 505 -3.66 30.69 3.10
N THR A 506 -2.80 29.71 2.79
CA THR A 506 -1.40 29.73 3.23
C THR A 506 -0.38 29.95 2.10
N LEU A 507 -0.82 30.13 0.85
CA LEU A 507 0.04 30.59 -0.23
C LEU A 507 0.57 31.99 0.12
N ARG A 508 1.89 32.15 0.13
CA ARG A 508 2.54 33.38 0.59
C ARG A 508 2.36 34.50 -0.44
N PRO A 509 1.73 35.63 -0.07
CA PRO A 509 1.68 36.82 -0.93
C PRO A 509 3.09 37.31 -1.30
N ASP A 510 3.21 37.91 -2.48
CA ASP A 510 4.48 38.44 -3.03
C ASP A 510 5.61 37.40 -3.23
N GLN A 511 5.35 36.11 -3.07
CA GLN A 511 6.31 35.05 -3.37
C GLN A 511 6.58 34.98 -4.88
N ALA A 512 7.87 34.84 -5.25
CA ALA A 512 8.24 34.69 -6.66
C ALA A 512 7.75 33.34 -7.21
N LEU A 513 7.12 33.39 -8.37
CA LEU A 513 6.67 32.21 -9.11
C LEU A 513 7.69 31.84 -10.19
N ALA A 514 7.89 30.58 -10.45
CA ALA A 514 8.73 30.13 -11.54
C ALA A 514 8.06 30.33 -12.90
N ASN A 515 8.82 30.21 -13.96
CA ASN A 515 8.24 30.16 -15.30
C ASN A 515 7.34 28.94 -15.45
N PRO A 516 6.15 29.08 -16.08
CA PRO A 516 5.27 27.94 -16.29
C PRO A 516 5.94 26.86 -17.14
N THR A 517 5.93 25.63 -16.66
CA THR A 517 6.38 24.44 -17.39
C THR A 517 5.34 23.33 -17.24
N PRO A 518 5.10 22.52 -18.27
CA PRO A 518 4.17 21.40 -18.16
C PRO A 518 4.63 20.43 -17.06
N ILE A 519 3.74 20.11 -16.11
CA ILE A 519 3.99 19.14 -15.04
C ILE A 519 3.65 17.71 -15.46
N PHE A 520 2.81 17.55 -16.45
CA PHE A 520 2.44 16.27 -17.05
C PHE A 520 2.21 16.48 -18.55
N ARG A 521 2.83 15.62 -19.38
CA ARG A 521 2.62 15.69 -20.84
C ARG A 521 1.40 14.85 -21.22
N THR A 522 0.67 15.29 -22.22
CA THR A 522 -0.40 14.48 -22.82
C THR A 522 0.17 13.18 -23.39
N LEU A 523 -0.47 12.07 -23.05
CA LEU A 523 -0.11 10.73 -23.51
C LEU A 523 -0.89 10.40 -24.79
N GLU A 524 -0.23 9.71 -25.71
CA GLU A 524 -0.90 9.14 -26.88
C GLU A 524 -1.68 7.89 -26.49
N LEU A 525 -2.85 7.69 -27.10
CA LEU A 525 -3.58 6.45 -26.94
C LEU A 525 -2.76 5.30 -27.56
N PRO A 526 -2.81 4.10 -26.98
CA PRO A 526 -2.22 2.93 -27.60
C PRO A 526 -2.72 2.81 -29.03
N SER A 527 -1.81 2.58 -29.97
CA SER A 527 -2.21 2.27 -31.35
C SER A 527 -3.09 1.02 -31.31
N ALA A 528 -4.25 1.05 -31.97
CA ALA A 528 -4.98 -0.17 -32.19
C ALA A 528 -4.03 -1.12 -32.94
N ASP A 529 -3.72 -2.29 -32.37
CA ASP A 529 -2.97 -3.30 -33.10
C ASP A 529 -3.68 -3.53 -34.43
N PRO A 530 -2.96 -3.46 -35.56
CA PRO A 530 -3.55 -3.90 -36.80
C PRO A 530 -3.81 -5.41 -36.67
N GLU A 531 -5.10 -5.83 -36.76
CA GLU A 531 -5.55 -7.21 -36.77
C GLU A 531 -4.77 -8.08 -37.81
#